data_9831b276faea92678f7cbfe4407481e6
#
_entry.id   9831b276faea92678f7cbfe4407481e6
#
_cell.length_a   1.000
_cell.length_b   1.000
_cell.length_c   1.000
_cell.angle_alpha   90.00
_cell.angle_beta   90.00
_cell.angle_gamma   90.00
#
_symmetry.space_group_name_H-M   'P 1'
#
loop_
_entity.id
_entity.type
_entity.pdbx_description
1 polymer ?
#
loop_
_entity_poly.entity_id
_entity_poly.type
_entity_poly.pdbx_seq_one_letter_code
_entity_poly.pdbx_strand_id
1 'polypeptide(L)'
;MNMNMQSVLKAAAIGAIVNGILAVLGNGLTYALPAVGIISSIFLCCGGFLIPVATGALYGFFTPGRETLQQAALGGGISGVVAGIAYGILNSIMVLVLALVNGLEIADAIAGSTGTLIGSCCGAVIFGFILGAVGGAIWSAMQKDK
;
A
#
# COMPACT_ATOMS: atom_id res chain seq x y z
N MET A 1 -10.81 18.79 -15.06
CA MET A 1 -9.96 17.60 -14.94
C MET A 1 -10.86 16.47 -14.42
N ASN A 2 -11.31 15.57 -15.30
CA ASN A 2 -12.27 14.51 -14.92
C ASN A 2 -11.48 13.22 -14.68
N MET A 3 -11.04 13.03 -13.44
CA MET A 3 -10.49 11.73 -13.01
C MET A 3 -11.64 10.73 -12.84
N ASN A 4 -11.42 9.49 -13.28
CA ASN A 4 -12.38 8.42 -13.07
C ASN A 4 -12.29 7.88 -11.64
N MET A 5 -13.14 8.42 -10.76
CA MET A 5 -13.16 8.05 -9.34
C MET A 5 -13.45 6.57 -9.10
N GLN A 6 -14.23 5.94 -9.99
CA GLN A 6 -14.50 4.51 -9.89
C GLN A 6 -13.24 3.67 -10.14
N SER A 7 -12.39 4.08 -11.08
CA SER A 7 -11.12 3.41 -11.35
C SER A 7 -10.13 3.57 -10.20
N VAL A 8 -10.08 4.78 -9.59
CA VAL A 8 -9.30 5.02 -8.37
C VAL A 8 -9.73 4.07 -7.26
N LEU A 9 -11.04 3.97 -7.01
CA LEU A 9 -11.56 3.15 -5.93
C LEU A 9 -11.30 1.67 -6.14
N LYS A 10 -11.47 1.16 -7.37
CA LYS A 10 -11.18 -0.24 -7.72
C LYS A 10 -9.71 -0.57 -7.56
N ALA A 11 -8.83 0.26 -8.09
CA ALA A 11 -7.38 0.06 -7.96
C ALA A 11 -6.93 0.12 -6.50
N ALA A 12 -7.41 1.11 -5.75
CA ALA A 12 -7.10 1.26 -4.34
C ALA A 12 -7.61 0.08 -3.50
N ALA A 13 -8.82 -0.43 -3.77
CA ALA A 13 -9.37 -1.59 -3.06
C ALA A 13 -8.52 -2.84 -3.30
N ILE A 14 -8.14 -3.12 -4.53
CA ILE A 14 -7.26 -4.26 -4.84
C ILE A 14 -5.90 -4.08 -4.17
N GLY A 15 -5.30 -2.90 -4.27
CA GLY A 15 -4.04 -2.58 -3.61
C GLY A 15 -4.11 -2.74 -2.10
N ALA A 16 -5.20 -2.30 -1.46
CA ALA A 16 -5.42 -2.46 -0.02
C ALA A 16 -5.55 -3.93 0.38
N ILE A 17 -6.28 -4.74 -0.39
CA ILE A 17 -6.44 -6.18 -0.12
C ILE A 17 -5.09 -6.90 -0.23
N VAL A 18 -4.34 -6.65 -1.30
CA VAL A 18 -3.02 -7.27 -1.51
C VAL A 18 -2.05 -6.86 -0.39
N ASN A 19 -2.01 -5.58 -0.05
CA ASN A 19 -1.20 -5.08 1.06
C ASN A 19 -1.64 -5.68 2.40
N GLY A 20 -2.94 -5.82 2.63
CA GLY A 20 -3.49 -6.44 3.84
C GLY A 20 -3.05 -7.90 3.99
N ILE A 21 -3.14 -8.68 2.93
CA ILE A 21 -2.66 -10.07 2.90
C ILE A 21 -1.16 -10.13 3.19
N LEU A 22 -0.37 -9.27 2.56
CA LEU A 22 1.07 -9.19 2.79
C LEU A 22 1.41 -8.81 4.23
N ALA A 23 0.68 -7.87 4.82
CA ALA A 23 0.87 -7.47 6.21
C ALA A 23 0.59 -8.64 7.17
N VAL A 24 -0.52 -9.35 6.97
CA VAL A 24 -0.89 -10.51 7.81
C VAL A 24 0.13 -11.63 7.66
N LEU A 25 0.50 -12.00 6.43
CA LEU A 25 1.48 -13.05 6.18
C LEU A 25 2.87 -12.65 6.68
N GLY A 26 3.31 -11.42 6.43
CA GLY A 26 4.63 -10.95 6.83
C GLY A 26 4.78 -10.88 8.35
N ASN A 27 3.83 -10.27 9.04
CA ASN A 27 3.87 -10.20 10.50
C ASN A 27 3.67 -11.59 11.14
N GLY A 28 2.74 -12.40 10.62
CA GLY A 28 2.49 -13.74 11.12
C GLY A 28 3.71 -14.67 10.94
N LEU A 29 4.38 -14.59 9.78
CA LEU A 29 5.57 -15.41 9.51
C LEU A 29 6.76 -15.01 10.38
N THR A 30 6.97 -13.71 10.57
CA THR A 30 8.02 -13.17 11.45
C THR A 30 7.82 -13.65 12.89
N TYR A 31 6.56 -13.77 13.29
CA TYR A 31 6.19 -14.21 14.63
C TYR A 31 6.37 -15.71 14.84
N ALA A 32 5.90 -16.50 13.87
CA ALA A 32 5.95 -17.96 13.94
C ALA A 32 7.38 -18.51 13.75
N LEU A 33 8.21 -17.82 12.99
CA LEU A 33 9.55 -18.27 12.59
C LEU A 33 10.55 -17.11 12.68
N PRO A 34 11.08 -16.77 13.88
CA PRO A 34 12.02 -15.66 14.05
C PRO A 34 13.25 -15.73 13.14
N ALA A 35 13.73 -16.95 12.83
CA ALA A 35 14.85 -17.17 11.93
C ALA A 35 14.56 -16.74 10.47
N VAL A 36 13.30 -16.66 10.08
CA VAL A 36 12.85 -16.23 8.75
C VAL A 36 12.57 -14.71 8.71
N GLY A 37 12.65 -14.03 9.86
CA GLY A 37 12.34 -12.61 10.00
C GLY A 37 13.10 -11.69 9.05
N ILE A 38 14.37 -12.00 8.76
CA ILE A 38 15.20 -11.24 7.81
C ILE A 38 14.62 -11.39 6.39
N ILE A 39 14.27 -12.58 5.99
CA ILE A 39 13.71 -12.85 4.64
C ILE A 39 12.33 -12.19 4.52
N SER A 40 11.49 -12.29 5.54
CA SER A 40 10.17 -11.63 5.54
C SER A 40 10.29 -10.10 5.50
N SER A 41 11.29 -9.51 6.16
CA SER A 41 11.54 -8.07 6.12
C SER A 41 11.95 -7.60 4.71
N ILE A 42 12.76 -8.37 4.00
CA ILE A 42 13.12 -8.09 2.61
C ILE A 42 11.90 -8.16 1.71
N PHE A 43 11.06 -9.20 1.89
CA PHE A 43 9.82 -9.36 1.13
C PHE A 43 8.83 -8.21 1.39
N LEU A 44 8.68 -7.78 2.64
CA LEU A 44 7.84 -6.65 3.01
C LEU A 44 8.38 -5.33 2.44
N CYS A 45 9.69 -5.15 2.45
CA CYS A 45 10.34 -3.97 1.87
C CYS A 45 10.12 -3.92 0.35
N CYS A 46 10.39 -5.00 -0.37
CA CYS A 46 10.15 -5.06 -1.81
C CYS A 46 8.66 -4.92 -2.16
N GLY A 47 7.78 -5.58 -1.40
CA GLY A 47 6.33 -5.45 -1.55
C GLY A 47 5.85 -4.02 -1.34
N GLY A 48 6.41 -3.34 -0.33
CA GLY A 48 6.11 -1.94 -0.02
C GLY A 48 6.38 -0.98 -1.19
N PHE A 49 7.35 -1.29 -2.06
CA PHE A 49 7.62 -0.52 -3.28
C PHE A 49 6.81 -0.98 -4.48
N LEU A 50 6.68 -2.29 -4.68
CA LEU A 50 6.04 -2.84 -5.87
C LEU A 50 4.52 -2.67 -5.87
N ILE A 51 3.88 -2.79 -4.70
CA ILE A 51 2.42 -2.72 -4.62
C ILE A 51 1.87 -1.34 -4.97
N PRO A 52 2.40 -0.20 -4.47
CA PRO A 52 1.95 1.11 -4.92
C PRO A 52 2.12 1.32 -6.43
N VAL A 53 3.23 0.86 -7.02
CA VAL A 53 3.45 0.92 -8.47
C VAL A 53 2.41 0.10 -9.21
N ALA A 54 2.16 -1.14 -8.78
CA ALA A 54 1.14 -2.00 -9.37
C ALA A 54 -0.27 -1.39 -9.21
N THR A 55 -0.58 -0.80 -8.05
CA THR A 55 -1.86 -0.14 -7.80
C THR A 55 -2.06 1.05 -8.75
N GLY A 56 -1.01 1.84 -8.99
CA GLY A 56 -1.05 2.92 -9.95
C GLY A 56 -1.25 2.43 -11.40
N ALA A 57 -0.59 1.34 -11.78
CA ALA A 57 -0.80 0.71 -13.08
C ALA A 57 -2.22 0.15 -13.24
N LEU A 58 -2.79 -0.45 -12.18
CA LEU A 58 -4.18 -0.93 -12.16
C LEU A 58 -5.19 0.22 -12.35
N TYR A 59 -4.91 1.40 -11.82
CA TYR A 59 -5.74 2.57 -12.09
C TYR A 59 -5.86 2.81 -13.60
N GLY A 60 -4.72 2.86 -14.30
CA GLY A 60 -4.70 3.02 -15.76
C GLY A 60 -5.38 1.88 -16.50
N PHE A 61 -5.26 0.64 -16.00
CA PHE A 61 -5.95 -0.52 -16.58
C PHE A 61 -7.48 -0.43 -16.47
N PHE A 62 -7.99 0.07 -15.34
CA PHE A 62 -9.43 0.20 -15.11
C PHE A 62 -10.04 1.45 -15.72
N THR A 63 -9.22 2.40 -16.18
CA THR A 63 -9.73 3.63 -16.75
C THR A 63 -10.10 3.43 -18.22
N PRO A 64 -11.38 3.61 -18.61
CA PRO A 64 -11.79 3.48 -19.99
C PRO A 64 -11.30 4.70 -20.80
N GLY A 65 -10.56 4.43 -21.85
CA GLY A 65 -10.06 5.47 -22.78
C GLY A 65 -8.59 5.84 -22.54
N ARG A 66 -8.08 6.72 -23.42
CA ARG A 66 -6.70 7.21 -23.32
C ARG A 66 -6.67 8.43 -22.41
N GLU A 67 -6.12 8.27 -21.23
CA GLU A 67 -5.81 9.39 -20.33
C GLU A 67 -4.48 10.05 -20.74
N THR A 68 -4.38 11.35 -20.45
CA THR A 68 -3.09 12.02 -20.53
C THR A 68 -2.15 11.49 -19.45
N LEU A 69 -0.83 11.54 -19.72
CA LEU A 69 0.19 11.09 -18.76
C LEU A 69 -0.01 11.71 -17.36
N GLN A 70 -0.41 12.99 -17.32
CA GLN A 70 -0.67 13.69 -16.05
C GLN A 70 -1.87 13.12 -15.31
N GLN A 71 -2.96 12.82 -16.01
CA GLN A 71 -4.16 12.25 -15.40
C GLN A 71 -3.89 10.83 -14.85
N ALA A 72 -3.19 10.00 -15.64
CA ALA A 72 -2.80 8.66 -15.24
C ALA A 72 -1.84 8.68 -14.04
N ALA A 73 -0.87 9.58 -14.01
CA ALA A 73 0.03 9.75 -12.88
C ALA A 73 -0.70 10.21 -11.61
N LEU A 74 -1.59 11.20 -11.73
CA LEU A 74 -2.36 11.69 -10.58
C LEU A 74 -3.33 10.63 -10.05
N GLY A 75 -4.08 9.98 -10.93
CA GLY A 75 -5.01 8.91 -10.55
C GLY A 75 -4.29 7.71 -9.91
N GLY A 76 -3.16 7.31 -10.48
CA GLY A 76 -2.28 6.28 -9.92
C GLY A 76 -1.72 6.68 -8.56
N GLY A 77 -1.26 7.93 -8.42
CA GLY A 77 -0.76 8.48 -7.16
C GLY A 77 -1.82 8.46 -6.05
N ILE A 78 -3.02 8.94 -6.34
CA ILE A 78 -4.13 8.94 -5.37
C ILE A 78 -4.52 7.50 -4.98
N SER A 79 -4.58 6.57 -5.95
CA SER A 79 -4.86 5.16 -5.68
C SER A 79 -3.79 4.55 -4.77
N GLY A 80 -2.52 4.88 -4.98
CA GLY A 80 -1.40 4.44 -4.15
C GLY A 80 -1.48 4.97 -2.72
N VAL A 81 -1.85 6.24 -2.53
CA VAL A 81 -2.06 6.84 -1.21
C VAL A 81 -3.19 6.15 -0.45
N VAL A 82 -4.34 5.98 -1.10
CA VAL A 82 -5.52 5.34 -0.46
C VAL A 82 -5.19 3.90 -0.05
N ALA A 83 -4.56 3.13 -0.94
CA ALA A 83 -4.12 1.77 -0.63
C ALA A 83 -3.10 1.72 0.50
N GLY A 84 -2.16 2.68 0.52
CA GLY A 84 -1.14 2.79 1.57
C GLY A 84 -1.71 3.17 2.93
N ILE A 85 -2.67 4.09 2.99
CA ILE A 85 -3.37 4.45 4.24
C ILE A 85 -4.14 3.23 4.79
N ALA A 86 -4.87 2.52 3.92
CA ALA A 86 -5.57 1.29 4.32
C ALA A 86 -4.60 0.25 4.88
N TYR A 87 -3.44 0.07 4.24
CA TYR A 87 -2.37 -0.79 4.76
C TYR A 87 -1.87 -0.33 6.13
N GLY A 88 -1.60 0.97 6.29
CA GLY A 88 -1.13 1.53 7.56
C GLY A 88 -2.09 1.26 8.72
N ILE A 89 -3.39 1.39 8.48
CA ILE A 89 -4.42 1.08 9.48
C ILE A 89 -4.40 -0.42 9.83
N LEU A 90 -4.44 -1.29 8.81
CA LEU A 90 -4.43 -2.74 9.02
C LEU A 90 -3.17 -3.20 9.75
N ASN A 91 -2.01 -2.70 9.34
CA ASN A 91 -0.74 -3.02 9.99
C ASN A 91 -0.71 -2.58 11.45
N SER A 92 -1.23 -1.40 11.76
CA SER A 92 -1.30 -0.90 13.15
C SER A 92 -2.23 -1.75 14.03
N ILE A 93 -3.35 -2.20 13.48
CA ILE A 93 -4.24 -3.13 14.18
C ILE A 93 -3.53 -4.45 14.44
N MET A 94 -2.79 -4.99 13.46
CA MET A 94 -2.03 -6.22 13.63
C MET A 94 -0.93 -6.08 14.69
N VAL A 95 -0.19 -4.97 14.69
CA VAL A 95 0.83 -4.68 15.73
C VAL A 95 0.19 -4.62 17.11
N LEU A 96 -0.97 -3.96 17.25
CA LEU A 96 -1.70 -3.88 18.50
C LEU A 96 -2.13 -5.27 19.00
N VAL A 97 -2.73 -6.07 18.13
CA VAL A 97 -3.19 -7.44 18.48
C VAL A 97 -2.02 -8.31 18.90
N LEU A 98 -0.92 -8.27 18.15
CA LEU A 98 0.28 -9.05 18.48
C LEU A 98 0.90 -8.61 19.79
N ALA A 99 0.96 -7.31 20.08
CA ALA A 99 1.47 -6.78 21.34
C ALA A 99 0.64 -7.28 22.53
N LEU A 100 -0.69 -7.26 22.43
CA LEU A 100 -1.58 -7.75 23.47
C LEU A 100 -1.48 -9.25 23.68
N VAL A 101 -1.37 -10.03 22.61
CA VAL A 101 -1.19 -11.49 22.67
C VAL A 101 0.11 -11.86 23.39
N ASN A 102 1.14 -11.01 23.28
CA ASN A 102 2.43 -11.20 23.98
C ASN A 102 2.45 -10.72 25.42
N GLY A 103 1.32 -10.27 25.94
CA GLY A 103 1.22 -9.83 27.32
C GLY A 103 1.79 -8.44 27.60
N LEU A 104 1.98 -7.60 26.54
CA LEU A 104 2.31 -6.20 26.75
C LEU A 104 1.13 -5.48 27.42
N GLU A 105 1.45 -4.52 28.29
CA GLU A 105 0.41 -3.66 28.87
C GLU A 105 -0.31 -2.87 27.78
N ILE A 106 -1.61 -2.64 27.96
CA ILE A 106 -2.48 -1.97 26.97
C ILE A 106 -1.91 -0.60 26.60
N ALA A 107 -1.37 0.14 27.58
CA ALA A 107 -0.79 1.47 27.34
C ALA A 107 0.41 1.42 26.39
N ASP A 108 1.32 0.48 26.58
CA ASP A 108 2.51 0.29 25.74
C ASP A 108 2.14 -0.23 24.35
N ALA A 109 1.17 -1.14 24.27
CA ALA A 109 0.65 -1.64 23.02
C ALA A 109 0.00 -0.54 22.17
N ILE A 110 -0.78 0.36 22.79
CA ILE A 110 -1.37 1.51 22.11
C ILE A 110 -0.29 2.50 21.68
N ALA A 111 0.69 2.81 22.52
CA ALA A 111 1.78 3.73 22.18
C ALA A 111 2.57 3.23 20.96
N GLY A 112 2.93 1.95 20.93
CA GLY A 112 3.63 1.31 19.82
C GLY A 112 2.80 1.29 18.53
N SER A 113 1.51 0.93 18.60
CA SER A 113 0.61 0.91 17.45
C SER A 113 0.36 2.31 16.89
N THR A 114 0.28 3.33 17.74
CA THR A 114 0.11 4.73 17.33
C THR A 114 1.33 5.24 16.57
N GLY A 115 2.54 4.95 17.06
CA GLY A 115 3.77 5.26 16.36
C GLY A 115 3.85 4.62 14.99
N THR A 116 3.47 3.34 14.88
CA THR A 116 3.40 2.60 13.63
C THR A 116 2.37 3.21 12.67
N LEU A 117 1.21 3.61 13.17
CA LEU A 117 0.16 4.25 12.38
C LEU A 117 0.64 5.57 11.78
N ILE A 118 1.20 6.46 12.58
CA ILE A 118 1.70 7.76 12.13
C ILE A 118 2.81 7.55 11.08
N GLY A 119 3.79 6.71 11.37
CA GLY A 119 4.89 6.42 10.45
C GLY A 119 4.42 5.83 9.12
N SER A 120 3.52 4.85 9.15
CA SER A 120 3.00 4.23 7.93
C SER A 120 2.08 5.17 7.15
N CYS A 121 1.26 5.99 7.79
CA CYS A 121 0.42 6.96 7.09
C CYS A 121 1.26 8.06 6.41
N CYS A 122 2.28 8.61 7.09
CA CYS A 122 3.19 9.58 6.49
C CYS A 122 3.97 8.96 5.31
N GLY A 123 4.48 7.75 5.49
CA GLY A 123 5.14 7.00 4.42
C GLY A 123 4.20 6.73 3.25
N ALA A 124 2.95 6.33 3.51
CA ALA A 124 1.96 6.06 2.49
C ALA A 124 1.61 7.30 1.65
N VAL A 125 1.52 8.48 2.27
CA VAL A 125 1.23 9.71 1.53
C VAL A 125 2.38 10.07 0.59
N ILE A 126 3.62 9.98 1.04
CA ILE A 126 4.79 10.37 0.25
C ILE A 126 5.12 9.29 -0.79
N PHE A 127 5.45 8.09 -0.32
CA PHE A 127 5.89 7.01 -1.19
C PHE A 127 4.76 6.39 -2.01
N GLY A 128 3.57 6.24 -1.41
CA GLY A 128 2.39 5.73 -2.10
C GLY A 128 1.99 6.63 -3.26
N PHE A 129 2.05 7.96 -3.07
CA PHE A 129 1.77 8.90 -4.15
C PHE A 129 2.82 8.84 -5.26
N ILE A 130 4.11 8.92 -4.91
CA ILE A 130 5.20 8.92 -5.89
C ILE A 130 5.21 7.61 -6.70
N LEU A 131 5.20 6.48 -6.01
CA LEU A 131 5.27 5.17 -6.65
C LEU A 131 3.98 4.84 -7.43
N GLY A 132 2.82 5.22 -6.90
CA GLY A 132 1.55 5.09 -7.60
C GLY A 132 1.50 5.96 -8.86
N ALA A 133 2.01 7.19 -8.79
CA ALA A 133 2.12 8.07 -9.96
C ALA A 133 3.04 7.49 -11.03
N VAL A 134 4.18 6.91 -10.64
CA VAL A 134 5.08 6.21 -11.56
C VAL A 134 4.37 5.03 -12.23
N GLY A 135 3.63 4.21 -11.47
CA GLY A 135 2.85 3.10 -12.02
C GLY A 135 1.81 3.54 -13.06
N GLY A 136 1.05 4.58 -12.75
CA GLY A 136 0.08 5.17 -13.67
C GLY A 136 0.73 5.74 -14.93
N ALA A 137 1.87 6.42 -14.78
CA ALA A 137 2.63 6.97 -15.90
C ALA A 137 3.19 5.88 -16.84
N ILE A 138 3.74 4.80 -16.27
CA ILE A 138 4.25 3.65 -17.04
C ILE A 138 3.12 3.04 -17.87
N TRP A 139 1.95 2.80 -17.26
CA TRP A 139 0.81 2.25 -17.98
C TRP A 139 0.36 3.15 -19.13
N SER A 140 0.25 4.47 -18.89
CA SER A 140 -0.12 5.43 -19.94
C SER A 140 0.90 5.46 -21.08
N ALA A 141 2.20 5.33 -20.77
CA ALA A 141 3.24 5.27 -21.79
C ALA A 141 3.11 4.01 -22.66
N MET A 142 2.85 2.84 -22.04
CA MET A 142 2.66 1.57 -22.77
C MET A 142 1.42 1.57 -23.68
N GLN A 143 0.41 2.40 -23.39
CA GLN A 143 -0.77 2.52 -24.24
C GLN A 143 -0.57 3.42 -25.46
N LYS A 144 0.46 4.27 -25.47
CA LYS A 144 0.75 5.15 -26.63
C LYS A 144 1.30 4.40 -27.83
N ASP A 145 1.91 3.25 -27.59
CA ASP A 145 2.57 2.44 -28.63
C ASP A 145 1.61 1.40 -29.27
N LYS A 146 0.33 1.44 -28.91
CA LYS A 146 -0.75 0.66 -29.52
C LYS A 146 -1.77 1.57 -30.23
#